data_566c6ddfc27cd321ffdd80a4600ca058
#
_entry.id   566c6ddfc27cd321ffdd80a4600ca058
#
_cell.length_a   1.000
_cell.length_b   1.000
_cell.length_c   1.000
_cell.angle_alpha   90.00
_cell.angle_beta   90.00
_cell.angle_gamma   90.00
#
_symmetry.space_group_name_H-M   'P 1'
#
loop_
_entity.id
_entity.type
_entity.pdbx_description
1 polymer ?
#
loop_
_entity_poly.entity_id
_entity_poly.type
_entity_poly.pdbx_seq_one_letter_code
_entity_poly.pdbx_strand_id
1 'polypeptide(L)'
;MKEKTYVEDVDRNMYDFRNDEKDAYRIKNGLTEDIVEKISEEKHDPEWMHDFRLNSLKIYHEMKVPDWGPSIEGLNMDNIATYVRANTKMKGNWSEVPEEIKDTFEKLGIPQAERTSLAGVGAQYDSELVYHNVRKEVAEQGVIYTDMESALTGEYADMVKDHFMKLVTPHDHKFAALHGAVWSGGSFVYVPKGVSVEIPLQSYFRLNAAGAGQFEHTLIIVDEGASLHFIEGCSAPKYNVANLHAGCVELYIGKNAKLRYSTIENWSKNMYNLNTKRAKVEEGGVIEWVSGSFGSHLSSLYPMRVLNGEGARSEFTGITFAGKGQNLDTGCKVVHNAPKTSSYVNTRSISKDGGISTFRSSVVVSAKAKGSKSAVSCQSLMLDDISRSDTIPAMDIRTKDADVGHEAKIGRISDDAVFYLMSRGISEEDARALIVSGFADNVSKELPLEYAVEMNNLIHLEMKGSIG
;
A
#
# COMPACT_ATOMS: atom_id res chain seq x y z
N MET A 1 -19.48 22.91 -17.49
CA MET A 1 -19.30 21.46 -17.50
C MET A 1 -18.13 21.17 -16.56
N LYS A 2 -18.29 20.34 -15.53
CA LYS A 2 -17.15 19.88 -14.76
C LYS A 2 -16.30 19.03 -15.70
N GLU A 3 -15.01 19.28 -15.78
CA GLU A 3 -14.07 18.42 -16.52
C GLU A 3 -14.20 16.98 -16.00
N LYS A 4 -14.28 16.02 -16.93
CA LYS A 4 -14.33 14.61 -16.55
C LYS A 4 -12.98 14.23 -15.94
N THR A 5 -12.99 13.62 -14.78
CA THR A 5 -11.81 13.20 -14.01
C THR A 5 -11.39 11.77 -14.31
N TYR A 6 -11.86 11.19 -15.43
CA TYR A 6 -11.54 9.84 -15.92
C TYR A 6 -11.53 9.82 -17.44
N VAL A 7 -10.88 8.82 -18.03
CA VAL A 7 -10.79 8.59 -19.48
C VAL A 7 -11.91 7.65 -19.89
N GLU A 8 -12.77 8.05 -20.86
CA GLU A 8 -14.00 7.32 -21.20
C GLU A 8 -13.78 5.91 -21.79
N ASP A 9 -12.72 5.69 -22.51
CA ASP A 9 -12.47 4.43 -23.27
C ASP A 9 -11.40 3.54 -22.64
N VAL A 10 -11.16 3.66 -21.31
CA VAL A 10 -10.21 2.79 -20.62
C VAL A 10 -10.74 1.37 -20.58
N ASP A 11 -9.96 0.42 -21.10
CA ASP A 11 -10.19 -1.03 -21.00
C ASP A 11 -9.28 -1.62 -19.93
N ARG A 12 -9.78 -2.62 -19.19
CA ARG A 12 -9.02 -3.35 -18.18
C ARG A 12 -7.78 -4.05 -18.76
N ASN A 13 -7.79 -4.41 -20.05
CA ASN A 13 -6.61 -4.91 -20.75
C ASN A 13 -5.39 -4.00 -20.63
N MET A 14 -5.59 -2.70 -20.35
CA MET A 14 -4.54 -1.75 -20.02
C MET A 14 -3.77 -2.11 -18.75
N TYR A 15 -4.40 -2.80 -17.80
CA TYR A 15 -3.79 -3.23 -16.54
C TYR A 15 -3.44 -4.72 -16.51
N ASP A 16 -4.18 -5.55 -17.28
CA ASP A 16 -4.07 -7.01 -17.27
C ASP A 16 -2.99 -7.55 -18.24
N PHE A 17 -2.30 -6.69 -19.02
CA PHE A 17 -1.21 -7.13 -19.90
C PHE A 17 -0.02 -7.66 -19.09
N ARG A 18 0.76 -8.55 -19.70
CA ARG A 18 1.97 -9.15 -19.14
C ARG A 18 3.06 -9.25 -20.19
N ASN A 19 4.31 -9.25 -19.74
CA ASN A 19 5.47 -9.58 -20.57
C ASN A 19 5.82 -11.06 -20.48
N ASP A 20 6.49 -11.59 -21.49
CA ASP A 20 7.03 -12.95 -21.46
C ASP A 20 8.14 -13.06 -20.42
N GLU A 21 8.17 -14.15 -19.63
CA GLU A 21 9.19 -14.42 -18.60
C GLU A 21 10.47 -15.07 -19.18
N LYS A 22 10.76 -14.93 -20.48
CA LYS A 22 11.75 -15.73 -21.21
C LYS A 22 13.16 -15.72 -20.65
N ASP A 23 13.56 -14.63 -19.98
CA ASP A 23 14.92 -14.45 -19.49
C ASP A 23 14.96 -14.10 -17.99
N ALA A 24 13.92 -14.42 -17.23
CA ALA A 24 13.87 -14.18 -15.80
C ALA A 24 14.61 -15.29 -15.02
N TYR A 25 15.45 -14.89 -14.07
CA TYR A 25 15.91 -15.81 -13.04
C TYR A 25 14.79 -16.05 -12.04
N ARG A 26 14.45 -17.31 -11.79
CA ARG A 26 13.40 -17.70 -10.87
C ARG A 26 13.91 -18.76 -9.91
N ILE A 27 13.80 -18.50 -8.61
CA ILE A 27 14.10 -19.49 -7.59
C ILE A 27 13.03 -20.59 -7.58
N LYS A 28 13.37 -21.78 -7.15
CA LYS A 28 12.40 -22.86 -6.96
C LYS A 28 11.25 -22.41 -6.07
N ASN A 29 10.01 -22.79 -6.40
CA ASN A 29 8.85 -22.51 -5.58
C ASN A 29 8.96 -23.12 -4.17
N GLY A 30 8.35 -22.47 -3.20
CA GLY A 30 8.31 -22.93 -1.81
C GLY A 30 9.05 -22.00 -0.86
N LEU A 31 9.13 -22.42 0.39
CA LEU A 31 9.78 -21.69 1.47
C LEU A 31 10.55 -22.67 2.37
N THR A 32 11.85 -22.80 2.09
CA THR A 32 12.77 -23.68 2.83
C THR A 32 14.04 -22.90 3.19
N GLU A 33 14.85 -23.44 4.11
CA GLU A 33 16.14 -22.87 4.50
C GLU A 33 17.04 -22.68 3.28
N ASP A 34 17.20 -23.70 2.40
CA ASP A 34 17.96 -23.63 1.14
C ASP A 34 17.50 -22.49 0.21
N ILE A 35 16.19 -22.19 0.17
CA ILE A 35 15.66 -21.08 -0.62
C ILE A 35 16.05 -19.74 0.01
N VAL A 36 15.95 -19.61 1.34
CA VAL A 36 16.32 -18.39 2.06
C VAL A 36 17.81 -18.12 1.96
N GLU A 37 18.65 -19.15 2.09
CA GLU A 37 20.11 -19.06 1.89
C GLU A 37 20.45 -18.56 0.48
N LYS A 38 19.81 -19.13 -0.56
CA LYS A 38 20.01 -18.69 -1.95
C LYS A 38 19.58 -17.24 -2.18
N ILE A 39 18.48 -16.78 -1.57
CA ILE A 39 18.09 -15.36 -1.65
C ILE A 39 19.18 -14.50 -1.02
N SER A 40 19.67 -14.89 0.16
CA SER A 40 20.73 -14.15 0.86
C SER A 40 22.04 -14.08 0.05
N GLU A 41 22.42 -15.18 -0.60
CA GLU A 41 23.58 -15.24 -1.50
C GLU A 41 23.40 -14.33 -2.72
N GLU A 42 22.26 -14.38 -3.41
CA GLU A 42 21.93 -13.53 -4.57
C GLU A 42 21.92 -12.04 -4.22
N LYS A 43 21.50 -11.70 -3.00
CA LYS A 43 21.45 -10.33 -2.47
C LYS A 43 22.78 -9.86 -1.89
N HIS A 44 23.77 -10.74 -1.73
CA HIS A 44 25.04 -10.44 -1.07
C HIS A 44 24.84 -9.85 0.33
N ASP A 45 23.91 -10.45 1.09
CA ASP A 45 23.54 -9.96 2.41
C ASP A 45 24.74 -9.92 3.37
N PRO A 46 24.87 -8.91 4.24
CA PRO A 46 25.79 -8.98 5.35
C PRO A 46 25.36 -10.06 6.35
N GLU A 47 26.30 -10.61 7.12
CA GLU A 47 26.08 -11.72 8.07
C GLU A 47 24.85 -11.53 8.97
N TRP A 48 24.67 -10.32 9.53
CA TRP A 48 23.52 -10.04 10.39
C TRP A 48 22.17 -10.14 9.66
N MET A 49 22.11 -9.85 8.34
CA MET A 49 20.89 -9.96 7.56
C MET A 49 20.63 -11.42 7.18
N HIS A 50 21.66 -12.18 6.83
CA HIS A 50 21.55 -13.62 6.63
C HIS A 50 20.96 -14.32 7.87
N ASP A 51 21.53 -14.05 9.06
CA ASP A 51 21.03 -14.59 10.33
C ASP A 51 19.60 -14.15 10.63
N PHE A 52 19.27 -12.88 10.32
CA PHE A 52 17.94 -12.34 10.49
C PHE A 52 16.91 -13.06 9.62
N ARG A 53 17.25 -13.37 8.35
CA ARG A 53 16.37 -14.12 7.45
C ARG A 53 16.10 -15.54 7.98
N LEU A 54 17.12 -16.26 8.37
CA LEU A 54 16.98 -17.63 8.91
C LEU A 54 16.18 -17.65 10.22
N ASN A 55 16.42 -16.69 11.10
CA ASN A 55 15.61 -16.55 12.31
C ASN A 55 14.13 -16.21 11.99
N SER A 56 13.89 -15.36 11.01
CA SER A 56 12.53 -15.03 10.55
C SER A 56 11.81 -16.24 9.94
N LEU A 57 12.52 -17.09 9.21
CA LEU A 57 12.00 -18.36 8.70
C LEU A 57 11.57 -19.30 9.84
N LYS A 58 12.40 -19.41 10.87
CA LYS A 58 12.08 -20.21 12.06
C LYS A 58 10.81 -19.71 12.75
N ILE A 59 10.71 -18.38 12.97
CA ILE A 59 9.51 -17.75 13.54
C ILE A 59 8.29 -18.02 12.65
N TYR A 60 8.42 -17.92 11.32
CA TYR A 60 7.34 -18.25 10.40
C TYR A 60 6.77 -19.67 10.61
N HIS A 61 7.63 -20.66 10.77
CA HIS A 61 7.19 -22.05 11.01
C HIS A 61 6.51 -22.24 12.36
N GLU A 62 6.90 -21.50 13.39
CA GLU A 62 6.32 -21.55 14.74
C GLU A 62 4.95 -20.82 14.82
N MET A 63 4.73 -19.80 13.97
CA MET A 63 3.52 -18.97 14.01
C MET A 63 2.34 -19.60 13.27
N LYS A 64 1.15 -19.40 13.82
CA LYS A 64 -0.11 -19.73 13.17
C LYS A 64 -0.67 -18.50 12.43
N VAL A 65 -1.43 -18.75 11.37
CA VAL A 65 -2.26 -17.73 10.74
C VAL A 65 -3.38 -17.35 11.72
N PRO A 66 -3.67 -16.05 11.89
CA PRO A 66 -4.81 -15.62 12.70
C PRO A 66 -6.13 -16.17 12.15
N ASP A 67 -7.03 -16.58 13.04
CA ASP A 67 -8.35 -17.14 12.71
C ASP A 67 -9.49 -16.11 12.67
N TRP A 68 -9.21 -14.86 13.06
CA TRP A 68 -10.17 -13.76 13.05
C TRP A 68 -10.30 -13.04 11.72
N GLY A 69 -9.34 -13.20 10.81
CA GLY A 69 -9.30 -12.58 9.47
C GLY A 69 -10.00 -13.44 8.42
N PRO A 70 -9.98 -12.98 7.16
CA PRO A 70 -10.48 -13.78 6.05
C PRO A 70 -9.62 -15.02 5.85
N SER A 71 -10.26 -16.13 5.42
CA SER A 71 -9.55 -17.37 5.12
C SER A 71 -8.56 -17.17 3.96
N ILE A 72 -7.33 -17.61 4.15
CA ILE A 72 -6.32 -17.65 3.09
C ILE A 72 -6.29 -19.01 2.38
N GLU A 73 -7.36 -19.79 2.46
CA GLU A 73 -7.50 -21.03 1.73
C GLU A 73 -7.30 -20.79 0.22
N GLY A 74 -6.47 -21.64 -0.39
CA GLY A 74 -6.05 -21.44 -1.80
C GLY A 74 -4.65 -20.80 -1.95
N LEU A 75 -4.09 -20.18 -0.91
CA LEU A 75 -2.70 -19.78 -0.89
C LEU A 75 -1.84 -20.93 -0.36
N ASN A 76 -1.06 -21.55 -1.24
CA ASN A 76 -0.08 -22.56 -0.89
C ASN A 76 1.33 -22.07 -1.23
N MET A 77 2.17 -21.89 -0.21
CA MET A 77 3.55 -21.41 -0.38
C MET A 77 4.40 -22.34 -1.25
N ASP A 78 4.11 -23.64 -1.31
CA ASP A 78 4.82 -24.57 -2.18
C ASP A 78 4.64 -24.27 -3.68
N ASN A 79 3.63 -23.47 -4.02
CA ASN A 79 3.33 -23.03 -5.38
C ASN A 79 3.83 -21.60 -5.68
N ILE A 80 4.40 -20.91 -4.70
CA ILE A 80 4.86 -19.53 -4.83
C ILE A 80 6.38 -19.49 -4.97
N ALA A 81 6.87 -18.85 -6.04
CA ALA A 81 8.27 -18.46 -6.12
C ALA A 81 8.50 -17.20 -5.27
N THR A 82 9.38 -17.28 -4.29
CA THR A 82 9.64 -16.19 -3.36
C THR A 82 10.66 -15.17 -3.87
N TYR A 83 11.32 -15.46 -4.98
CA TYR A 83 12.23 -14.54 -5.65
C TYR A 83 12.23 -14.76 -7.16
N VAL A 84 11.99 -13.68 -7.91
CA VAL A 84 12.04 -13.66 -9.38
C VAL A 84 12.66 -12.32 -9.81
N ARG A 85 13.66 -12.35 -10.68
CA ARG A 85 14.24 -11.11 -11.24
C ARG A 85 14.30 -11.15 -12.75
N ALA A 86 14.03 -10.03 -13.39
CA ALA A 86 14.30 -9.86 -14.82
C ALA A 86 15.81 -9.90 -15.08
N ASN A 87 16.20 -10.31 -16.29
CA ASN A 87 17.61 -10.32 -16.70
C ASN A 87 18.09 -8.90 -17.07
N THR A 88 17.98 -7.98 -16.11
CA THR A 88 18.47 -6.60 -16.25
C THR A 88 19.01 -6.12 -14.90
N LYS A 89 19.98 -5.19 -14.98
CA LYS A 89 20.46 -4.47 -13.79
C LYS A 89 19.70 -3.16 -13.64
N MET A 90 19.60 -2.64 -12.41
CA MET A 90 19.07 -1.32 -12.13
C MET A 90 19.75 -0.26 -13.02
N LYS A 91 18.95 0.66 -13.58
CA LYS A 91 19.37 1.75 -14.46
C LYS A 91 19.07 3.09 -13.82
N GLY A 92 20.01 4.02 -13.93
CA GLY A 92 19.83 5.41 -13.51
C GLY A 92 19.22 6.30 -14.60
N ASN A 93 19.18 5.80 -15.84
CA ASN A 93 18.60 6.52 -16.97
C ASN A 93 17.48 5.67 -17.59
N TRP A 94 16.29 6.27 -17.72
CA TRP A 94 15.12 5.61 -18.29
C TRP A 94 15.34 5.09 -19.71
N SER A 95 16.16 5.78 -20.52
CA SER A 95 16.47 5.34 -21.90
C SER A 95 17.20 3.99 -21.95
N GLU A 96 17.88 3.58 -20.87
CA GLU A 96 18.64 2.34 -20.77
C GLU A 96 17.82 1.16 -20.24
N VAL A 97 16.61 1.40 -19.74
CA VAL A 97 15.68 0.35 -19.29
C VAL A 97 15.21 -0.43 -20.52
N PRO A 98 15.11 -1.78 -20.46
CA PRO A 98 14.60 -2.59 -21.57
C PRO A 98 13.22 -2.11 -22.06
N GLU A 99 12.99 -2.12 -23.37
CA GLU A 99 11.78 -1.56 -23.99
C GLU A 99 10.49 -2.21 -23.46
N GLU A 100 10.48 -3.53 -23.27
CA GLU A 100 9.33 -4.28 -22.72
C GLU A 100 8.94 -3.79 -21.31
N ILE A 101 9.92 -3.43 -20.51
CA ILE A 101 9.71 -2.91 -19.15
C ILE A 101 9.22 -1.44 -19.22
N LYS A 102 9.80 -0.63 -20.13
CA LYS A 102 9.30 0.74 -20.38
C LYS A 102 7.85 0.72 -20.82
N ASP A 103 7.52 -0.08 -21.83
CA ASP A 103 6.16 -0.25 -22.33
C ASP A 103 5.19 -0.64 -21.19
N THR A 104 5.67 -1.46 -20.26
CA THR A 104 4.88 -1.84 -19.06
C THR A 104 4.50 -0.62 -18.24
N PHE A 105 5.46 0.20 -17.86
CA PHE A 105 5.20 1.37 -17.03
C PHE A 105 4.47 2.49 -17.78
N GLU A 106 4.65 2.60 -19.08
CA GLU A 106 3.90 3.55 -19.93
C GLU A 106 2.43 3.14 -20.08
N LYS A 107 2.14 1.84 -20.30
CA LYS A 107 0.78 1.32 -20.34
C LYS A 107 0.05 1.44 -19.00
N LEU A 108 0.78 1.41 -17.89
CA LEU A 108 0.21 1.59 -16.55
C LEU A 108 -0.10 3.06 -16.21
N GLY A 109 0.07 3.96 -17.19
CA GLY A 109 -0.26 5.37 -16.99
C GLY A 109 0.78 6.14 -16.18
N ILE A 110 2.06 5.68 -16.19
CA ILE A 110 3.18 6.43 -15.64
C ILE A 110 3.87 7.14 -16.82
N PRO A 111 3.33 8.28 -17.32
CA PRO A 111 3.86 9.00 -18.45
C PRO A 111 5.28 9.49 -18.17
N GLN A 112 6.05 9.67 -19.22
CA GLN A 112 7.40 10.24 -19.09
C GLN A 112 7.38 11.64 -18.46
N ALA A 113 6.32 12.42 -18.72
CA ALA A 113 6.12 13.74 -18.14
C ALA A 113 5.97 13.69 -16.62
N GLU A 114 5.27 12.67 -16.06
CA GLU A 114 5.12 12.46 -14.62
C GLU A 114 6.46 12.09 -13.98
N ARG A 115 7.21 11.18 -14.60
CA ARG A 115 8.55 10.81 -14.13
C ARG A 115 9.48 12.03 -14.08
N THR A 116 9.36 12.93 -15.04
CA THR A 116 10.17 14.16 -15.08
C THR A 116 9.67 15.24 -14.11
N SER A 117 8.41 15.22 -13.71
CA SER A 117 7.81 16.18 -12.75
C SER A 117 8.02 15.81 -11.30
N LEU A 118 8.33 14.56 -10.97
CA LEU A 118 8.58 14.07 -9.61
C LEU A 118 10.01 14.39 -9.13
N ALA A 119 10.20 14.43 -7.82
CA ALA A 119 11.51 14.65 -7.19
C ALA A 119 12.43 13.44 -7.31
N GLY A 120 11.86 12.26 -7.43
CA GLY A 120 12.56 11.00 -7.70
C GLY A 120 11.56 9.88 -7.99
N VAL A 121 12.00 8.89 -8.75
CA VAL A 121 11.19 7.75 -9.16
C VAL A 121 11.98 6.46 -9.01
N GLY A 122 11.38 5.46 -8.37
CA GLY A 122 11.83 4.08 -8.36
C GLY A 122 10.81 3.19 -9.08
N ALA A 123 11.28 2.28 -9.91
CA ALA A 123 10.44 1.29 -10.58
C ALA A 123 10.97 -0.11 -10.30
N GLN A 124 10.17 -0.93 -9.63
CA GLN A 124 10.46 -2.33 -9.35
C GLN A 124 9.65 -3.23 -10.27
N TYR A 125 10.29 -4.25 -10.80
CA TYR A 125 9.70 -5.27 -11.63
C TYR A 125 10.01 -6.63 -11.02
N ASP A 126 8.99 -7.35 -10.60
CA ASP A 126 9.08 -8.54 -9.76
C ASP A 126 9.86 -8.27 -8.46
N SER A 127 10.97 -8.94 -8.20
CA SER A 127 11.74 -8.81 -6.96
C SER A 127 12.85 -7.75 -6.98
N GLU A 128 13.05 -7.03 -8.09
CA GLU A 128 14.19 -6.12 -8.25
C GLU A 128 13.81 -4.73 -8.74
N LEU A 129 14.50 -3.71 -8.23
CA LEU A 129 14.47 -2.40 -8.86
C LEU A 129 15.15 -2.46 -10.24
N VAL A 130 14.44 -1.96 -11.27
CA VAL A 130 14.93 -1.89 -12.65
C VAL A 130 15.28 -0.46 -13.08
N TYR A 131 14.71 0.52 -12.40
CA TYR A 131 14.97 1.94 -12.63
C TYR A 131 14.93 2.69 -11.31
N HIS A 132 15.86 3.63 -11.16
CA HIS A 132 15.88 4.56 -10.04
C HIS A 132 16.52 5.88 -10.46
N ASN A 133 15.89 6.98 -10.10
CA ASN A 133 16.42 8.32 -10.31
C ASN A 133 15.92 9.27 -9.22
N VAL A 134 16.77 10.21 -8.82
CA VAL A 134 16.42 11.32 -7.93
C VAL A 134 16.95 12.61 -8.54
N ARG A 135 16.17 13.70 -8.46
CA ARG A 135 16.60 15.00 -8.97
C ARG A 135 17.82 15.51 -8.21
N LYS A 136 18.74 16.11 -8.96
CA LYS A 136 19.99 16.62 -8.43
C LYS A 136 19.75 17.65 -7.30
N GLU A 137 18.79 18.54 -7.48
CA GLU A 137 18.45 19.60 -6.52
C GLU A 137 17.93 19.03 -5.19
N VAL A 138 17.32 17.84 -5.22
CA VAL A 138 16.83 17.12 -4.03
C VAL A 138 18.00 16.38 -3.37
N ALA A 139 18.84 15.71 -4.15
CA ALA A 139 20.02 15.03 -3.64
C ALA A 139 21.04 16.01 -3.01
N GLU A 140 21.22 17.21 -3.60
CA GLU A 140 22.10 18.27 -3.05
C GLU A 140 21.62 18.82 -1.70
N GLN A 141 20.35 18.64 -1.32
CA GLN A 141 19.83 18.93 0.01
C GLN A 141 20.14 17.83 1.03
N GLY A 142 20.84 16.76 0.62
CA GLY A 142 21.14 15.61 1.44
C GLY A 142 20.02 14.59 1.56
N VAL A 143 18.96 14.71 0.75
CA VAL A 143 17.90 13.71 0.66
C VAL A 143 18.44 12.45 0.00
N ILE A 144 18.23 11.32 0.66
CA ILE A 144 18.62 10.01 0.17
C ILE A 144 17.35 9.31 -0.30
N TYR A 145 17.38 8.83 -1.53
CA TYR A 145 16.40 7.90 -2.06
C TYR A 145 17.14 6.87 -2.90
N THR A 146 17.10 5.61 -2.47
CA THR A 146 17.76 4.48 -3.15
C THR A 146 16.97 3.19 -2.92
N ASP A 147 17.39 2.09 -3.53
CA ASP A 147 16.87 0.77 -3.22
C ASP A 147 17.38 0.26 -1.85
N MET A 148 16.64 -0.66 -1.26
CA MET A 148 16.96 -1.19 0.06
C MET A 148 18.27 -1.98 0.11
N GLU A 149 18.61 -2.74 -0.95
CA GLU A 149 19.83 -3.52 -1.01
C GLU A 149 21.06 -2.63 -1.06
N SER A 150 21.03 -1.57 -1.87
CA SER A 150 22.11 -0.56 -1.92
C SER A 150 22.27 0.16 -0.58
N ALA A 151 21.17 0.46 0.10
CA ALA A 151 21.21 1.06 1.42
C ALA A 151 21.77 0.12 2.47
N LEU A 152 21.43 -1.17 2.40
CA LEU A 152 21.85 -2.22 3.35
C LEU A 152 23.36 -2.48 3.32
N THR A 153 23.97 -2.39 2.14
CA THR A 153 25.39 -2.73 1.92
C THR A 153 26.29 -1.53 1.72
N GLY A 154 25.72 -0.33 1.57
CA GLY A 154 26.41 0.91 1.27
C GLY A 154 26.67 1.81 2.48
N GLU A 155 26.74 3.10 2.23
CA GLU A 155 27.03 4.15 3.20
C GLU A 155 25.99 4.24 4.33
N TYR A 156 24.75 3.78 4.08
CA TYR A 156 23.60 3.85 5.00
C TYR A 156 23.36 2.57 5.79
N ALA A 157 24.27 1.59 5.71
CA ALA A 157 24.12 0.26 6.30
C ALA A 157 23.79 0.28 7.80
N ASP A 158 24.44 1.15 8.57
CA ASP A 158 24.16 1.28 10.01
C ASP A 158 22.76 1.86 10.25
N MET A 159 22.34 2.87 9.49
CA MET A 159 21.00 3.45 9.60
C MET A 159 19.93 2.42 9.25
N VAL A 160 20.15 1.62 8.20
CA VAL A 160 19.24 0.52 7.85
C VAL A 160 19.17 -0.49 8.98
N LYS A 161 20.30 -0.95 9.50
CA LYS A 161 20.38 -1.93 10.59
C LYS A 161 19.64 -1.48 11.85
N ASP A 162 19.68 -0.19 12.16
CA ASP A 162 19.02 0.40 13.33
C ASP A 162 17.50 0.51 13.17
N HIS A 163 16.98 0.51 11.94
CA HIS A 163 15.56 0.76 11.65
C HIS A 163 14.83 -0.43 11.01
N PHE A 164 15.54 -1.28 10.25
CA PHE A 164 14.96 -2.38 9.49
C PHE A 164 14.24 -3.37 10.41
N MET A 165 12.96 -3.58 10.16
CA MET A 165 12.06 -4.45 10.93
C MET A 165 12.12 -4.22 12.44
N LYS A 166 12.17 -2.94 12.85
CA LYS A 166 12.08 -2.51 14.26
C LYS A 166 10.69 -2.01 14.63
N LEU A 167 9.94 -1.45 13.69
CA LEU A 167 8.52 -1.15 13.90
C LEU A 167 7.65 -2.37 13.62
N VAL A 168 7.90 -3.06 12.50
CA VAL A 168 7.27 -4.32 12.13
C VAL A 168 8.26 -5.43 12.41
N THR A 169 8.03 -6.23 13.44
CA THR A 169 8.95 -7.32 13.80
C THR A 169 8.49 -8.65 13.22
N PRO A 170 9.38 -9.63 12.99
CA PRO A 170 8.98 -10.99 12.59
C PRO A 170 7.98 -11.65 13.55
N HIS A 171 7.94 -11.21 14.81
CA HIS A 171 7.01 -11.72 15.83
C HIS A 171 5.60 -11.12 15.80
N ASP A 172 5.35 -10.13 14.92
CA ASP A 172 4.02 -9.50 14.85
C ASP A 172 2.94 -10.45 14.33
N HIS A 173 3.22 -11.17 13.28
CA HIS A 173 2.37 -12.22 12.71
C HIS A 173 3.12 -13.00 11.62
N LYS A 174 2.54 -14.13 11.21
CA LYS A 174 3.17 -15.08 10.27
C LYS A 174 3.68 -14.44 8.97
N PHE A 175 2.97 -13.47 8.39
CA PHE A 175 3.37 -12.82 7.14
C PHE A 175 4.47 -11.77 7.34
N ALA A 176 4.60 -11.17 8.53
CA ALA A 176 5.76 -10.36 8.87
C ALA A 176 7.02 -11.23 9.01
N ALA A 177 6.90 -12.42 9.59
CA ALA A 177 7.98 -13.40 9.63
C ALA A 177 8.37 -13.89 8.22
N LEU A 178 7.38 -14.18 7.36
CA LEU A 178 7.60 -14.51 5.95
C LEU A 178 8.38 -13.40 5.25
N HIS A 179 7.92 -12.15 5.38
CA HIS A 179 8.61 -11.00 4.81
C HIS A 179 10.07 -10.95 5.27
N GLY A 180 10.33 -11.05 6.57
CA GLY A 180 11.69 -11.02 7.11
C GLY A 180 12.61 -12.11 6.54
N ALA A 181 12.06 -13.28 6.17
CA ALA A 181 12.83 -14.38 5.59
C ALA A 181 13.16 -14.16 4.11
N VAL A 182 12.25 -13.58 3.31
CA VAL A 182 12.38 -13.58 1.84
C VAL A 182 12.31 -12.19 1.20
N TRP A 183 12.34 -11.11 1.96
CA TRP A 183 12.23 -9.76 1.42
C TRP A 183 13.26 -9.51 0.31
N SER A 184 12.85 -8.73 -0.68
CA SER A 184 13.69 -8.29 -1.79
C SER A 184 13.12 -7.04 -2.44
N GLY A 185 13.99 -6.13 -2.85
CA GLY A 185 13.58 -4.84 -3.40
C GLY A 185 13.01 -3.89 -2.36
N GLY A 186 12.35 -2.86 -2.84
CA GLY A 186 11.79 -1.80 -2.03
C GLY A 186 12.65 -0.55 -2.00
N SER A 187 12.28 0.39 -1.13
CA SER A 187 12.83 1.74 -1.15
C SER A 187 13.36 2.16 0.20
N PHE A 188 14.54 2.76 0.20
CA PHE A 188 15.10 3.47 1.34
C PHE A 188 15.06 4.98 1.09
N VAL A 189 14.43 5.73 2.00
CA VAL A 189 14.34 7.19 1.94
C VAL A 189 14.75 7.79 3.28
N TYR A 190 15.67 8.75 3.23
CA TYR A 190 16.00 9.59 4.36
C TYR A 190 15.92 11.06 3.97
N VAL A 191 15.13 11.83 4.72
CA VAL A 191 15.03 13.28 4.56
C VAL A 191 15.68 13.94 5.79
N PRO A 192 16.80 14.68 5.58
CA PRO A 192 17.55 15.27 6.70
C PRO A 192 16.75 16.34 7.45
N LYS A 193 17.18 16.61 8.66
CA LYS A 193 16.61 17.62 9.56
C LYS A 193 16.35 18.96 8.86
N GLY A 194 15.11 19.46 8.95
CA GLY A 194 14.68 20.75 8.44
C GLY A 194 14.54 20.84 6.92
N VAL A 195 14.77 19.75 6.18
CA VAL A 195 14.62 19.72 4.72
C VAL A 195 13.17 19.51 4.33
N SER A 196 12.64 20.33 3.42
CA SER A 196 11.31 20.20 2.85
C SER A 196 11.40 19.75 1.40
N VAL A 197 10.89 18.54 1.11
CA VAL A 197 10.77 18.01 -0.26
C VAL A 197 9.38 18.35 -0.77
N GLU A 198 9.27 19.42 -1.57
CA GLU A 198 7.98 19.94 -2.03
C GLU A 198 7.34 19.08 -3.11
N ILE A 199 8.16 18.48 -3.98
CA ILE A 199 7.72 17.60 -5.06
C ILE A 199 7.77 16.16 -4.57
N PRO A 200 6.73 15.34 -4.83
CA PRO A 200 6.70 13.96 -4.32
C PRO A 200 7.85 13.10 -4.83
N LEU A 201 8.29 12.15 -3.99
CA LEU A 201 9.02 10.95 -4.40
C LEU A 201 8.02 9.83 -4.70
N GLN A 202 8.33 8.98 -5.66
CA GLN A 202 7.45 7.87 -6.06
C GLN A 202 8.20 6.55 -6.19
N SER A 203 7.60 5.47 -5.69
CA SER A 203 7.94 4.09 -6.05
C SER A 203 6.76 3.41 -6.72
N TYR A 204 7.05 2.62 -7.76
CA TYR A 204 6.04 1.78 -8.41
C TYR A 204 6.50 0.32 -8.45
N PHE A 205 5.65 -0.57 -7.97
CA PHE A 205 5.91 -1.99 -7.87
C PHE A 205 5.01 -2.78 -8.83
N ARG A 206 5.62 -3.52 -9.75
CA ARG A 206 4.93 -4.38 -10.70
C ARG A 206 5.34 -5.82 -10.50
N LEU A 207 4.42 -6.69 -10.06
CA LEU A 207 4.62 -8.14 -10.07
C LEU A 207 4.15 -8.69 -11.42
N ASN A 208 5.09 -9.08 -12.28
CA ASN A 208 4.79 -9.62 -13.61
C ASN A 208 4.87 -11.15 -13.67
N ALA A 209 5.51 -11.81 -12.73
CA ALA A 209 5.69 -13.27 -12.73
C ALA A 209 4.47 -14.02 -12.21
N ALA A 210 4.02 -15.05 -12.94
CA ALA A 210 2.91 -15.91 -12.53
C ALA A 210 3.33 -16.85 -11.38
N GLY A 211 2.48 -17.03 -10.36
CA GLY A 211 2.77 -17.89 -9.21
C GLY A 211 4.00 -17.43 -8.43
N ALA A 212 4.20 -16.11 -8.35
CA ALA A 212 5.29 -15.51 -7.61
C ALA A 212 4.76 -14.64 -6.47
N GLY A 213 5.65 -14.35 -5.52
CA GLY A 213 5.45 -13.38 -4.46
C GLY A 213 6.26 -12.11 -4.69
N GLN A 214 5.76 -11.00 -4.18
CA GLN A 214 6.46 -9.72 -4.08
C GLN A 214 6.58 -9.34 -2.61
N PHE A 215 7.79 -9.02 -2.15
CA PHE A 215 8.15 -8.86 -0.75
C PHE A 215 9.04 -7.63 -0.54
N GLU A 216 8.68 -6.52 -1.16
CA GLU A 216 9.44 -5.27 -1.07
C GLU A 216 9.43 -4.69 0.34
N HIS A 217 10.55 -4.09 0.75
CA HIS A 217 10.69 -3.39 2.02
C HIS A 217 10.86 -1.89 1.78
N THR A 218 9.89 -1.09 2.21
CA THR A 218 9.96 0.38 2.16
C THR A 218 10.28 0.91 3.55
N LEU A 219 11.44 1.58 3.69
CA LEU A 219 11.88 2.25 4.91
C LEU A 219 12.02 3.74 4.65
N ILE A 220 11.21 4.55 5.31
CA ILE A 220 11.23 6.02 5.18
C ILE A 220 11.50 6.65 6.54
N ILE A 221 12.51 7.49 6.59
CA ILE A 221 12.90 8.26 7.77
C ILE A 221 12.82 9.74 7.41
N VAL A 222 11.90 10.47 8.04
CA VAL A 222 11.76 11.93 7.89
C VAL A 222 12.20 12.56 9.21
N ASP A 223 13.37 13.19 9.21
CA ASP A 223 14.02 13.69 10.41
C ASP A 223 13.35 14.96 10.97
N GLU A 224 13.81 15.45 12.10
CA GLU A 224 13.21 16.58 12.83
C GLU A 224 12.96 17.79 11.92
N GLY A 225 11.71 18.29 11.91
CA GLY A 225 11.29 19.46 11.14
C GLY A 225 11.29 19.28 9.62
N ALA A 226 11.56 18.08 9.12
CA ALA A 226 11.57 17.78 7.69
C ALA A 226 10.17 17.47 7.16
N SER A 227 9.98 17.54 5.85
CA SER A 227 8.72 17.18 5.21
C SER A 227 8.92 16.42 3.90
N LEU A 228 8.03 15.44 3.66
CA LEU A 228 8.02 14.60 2.46
C LEU A 228 6.59 14.22 2.07
N HIS A 229 6.32 14.18 0.78
CA HIS A 229 5.22 13.40 0.20
C HIS A 229 5.82 12.21 -0.56
N PHE A 230 5.48 11.01 -0.15
CA PHE A 230 5.87 9.76 -0.82
C PHE A 230 4.65 9.07 -1.40
N ILE A 231 4.76 8.59 -2.64
CA ILE A 231 3.70 7.95 -3.37
C ILE A 231 4.13 6.53 -3.72
N GLU A 232 3.29 5.55 -3.45
CA GLU A 232 3.51 4.15 -3.76
C GLU A 232 2.39 3.62 -4.65
N GLY A 233 2.74 3.09 -5.80
CA GLY A 233 1.82 2.39 -6.70
C GLY A 233 2.18 0.91 -6.78
N CYS A 234 1.16 0.04 -6.72
CA CYS A 234 1.36 -1.40 -6.80
C CYS A 234 0.39 -2.02 -7.80
N SER A 235 0.87 -2.93 -8.66
CA SER A 235 -0.01 -3.62 -9.60
C SER A 235 0.51 -5.01 -10.00
N ALA A 236 -0.42 -5.86 -10.47
CA ALA A 236 -0.10 -7.13 -11.11
C ALA A 236 -1.09 -7.42 -12.26
N PRO A 237 -0.65 -8.09 -13.33
CA PRO A 237 -1.54 -8.56 -14.39
C PRO A 237 -2.38 -9.73 -13.89
N LYS A 238 -3.41 -10.09 -14.68
CA LYS A 238 -4.27 -11.21 -14.38
C LYS A 238 -3.59 -12.54 -14.74
N TYR A 239 -3.57 -13.46 -13.78
CA TYR A 239 -3.12 -14.85 -13.94
C TYR A 239 -4.22 -15.83 -13.54
N ASN A 240 -4.05 -17.12 -13.93
CA ASN A 240 -4.92 -18.21 -13.50
C ASN A 240 -4.38 -18.98 -12.28
N VAL A 241 -3.39 -18.42 -11.62
CA VAL A 241 -2.72 -18.99 -10.44
C VAL A 241 -2.64 -17.94 -9.35
N ALA A 242 -2.55 -18.37 -8.10
CA ALA A 242 -2.38 -17.46 -6.97
C ALA A 242 -1.04 -16.73 -7.06
N ASN A 243 -1.07 -15.44 -6.77
CA ASN A 243 0.10 -14.61 -6.51
C ASN A 243 0.00 -14.05 -5.09
N LEU A 244 1.14 -13.73 -4.50
CA LEU A 244 1.23 -13.21 -3.14
C LEU A 244 1.92 -11.84 -3.12
N HIS A 245 1.34 -10.90 -2.39
CA HIS A 245 2.02 -9.67 -1.99
C HIS A 245 2.11 -9.63 -0.47
N ALA A 246 3.31 -9.63 0.07
CA ALA A 246 3.57 -9.51 1.50
C ALA A 246 4.75 -8.56 1.75
N GLY A 247 4.61 -7.34 1.26
CA GLY A 247 5.55 -6.24 1.49
C GLY A 247 5.52 -5.73 2.93
N CYS A 248 6.51 -4.92 3.28
CA CYS A 248 6.59 -4.26 4.58
C CYS A 248 6.95 -2.79 4.41
N VAL A 249 6.23 -1.92 5.13
CA VAL A 249 6.49 -0.48 5.13
C VAL A 249 6.69 0.01 6.55
N GLU A 250 7.84 0.64 6.80
CA GLU A 250 8.19 1.25 8.08
C GLU A 250 8.47 2.75 7.90
N LEU A 251 7.69 3.57 8.59
CA LEU A 251 7.72 5.03 8.48
C LEU A 251 8.11 5.64 9.82
N TYR A 252 9.22 6.37 9.84
CA TYR A 252 9.71 7.10 11.01
C TYR A 252 9.54 8.59 10.78
N ILE A 253 8.70 9.23 11.59
CA ILE A 253 8.40 10.65 11.51
C ILE A 253 8.96 11.33 12.75
N GLY A 254 10.02 12.11 12.57
CA GLY A 254 10.74 12.82 13.61
C GLY A 254 9.93 13.95 14.27
N LYS A 255 10.55 14.61 15.24
CA LYS A 255 9.96 15.74 15.94
C LYS A 255 9.60 16.88 14.96
N ASN A 256 8.33 17.35 15.03
CA ASN A 256 7.78 18.39 14.15
C ASN A 256 7.93 18.08 12.63
N ALA A 257 8.21 16.84 12.26
CA ALA A 257 8.30 16.44 10.88
C ALA A 257 6.91 16.11 10.29
N LYS A 258 6.79 16.15 8.97
CA LYS A 258 5.57 15.81 8.26
C LYS A 258 5.85 14.80 7.15
N LEU A 259 5.13 13.68 7.17
CA LEU A 259 5.09 12.73 6.07
C LEU A 259 3.66 12.59 5.54
N ARG A 260 3.49 12.79 4.24
CA ARG A 260 2.31 12.33 3.52
C ARG A 260 2.69 11.05 2.77
N TYR A 261 1.96 9.96 3.02
CA TYR A 261 2.18 8.67 2.37
C TYR A 261 0.91 8.28 1.62
N SER A 262 0.98 8.25 0.30
CA SER A 262 -0.14 7.92 -0.58
C SER A 262 0.11 6.59 -1.28
N THR A 263 -0.85 5.67 -1.26
CA THR A 263 -0.73 4.36 -1.91
C THR A 263 -1.97 4.04 -2.73
N ILE A 264 -1.75 3.56 -3.98
CA ILE A 264 -2.78 3.00 -4.83
C ILE A 264 -2.37 1.57 -5.20
N GLU A 265 -3.19 0.63 -4.77
CA GLU A 265 -3.02 -0.78 -5.06
C GLU A 265 -4.04 -1.22 -6.11
N ASN A 266 -3.55 -1.69 -7.26
CA ASN A 266 -4.35 -2.19 -8.37
C ASN A 266 -3.95 -3.62 -8.71
N TRP A 267 -4.33 -4.54 -7.84
CA TRP A 267 -3.97 -5.94 -7.96
C TRP A 267 -4.95 -6.73 -8.85
N SER A 268 -4.46 -7.78 -9.46
CA SER A 268 -5.33 -8.75 -10.13
C SER A 268 -6.18 -9.56 -9.15
N LYS A 269 -7.33 -10.07 -9.61
CA LYS A 269 -8.30 -10.81 -8.77
C LYS A 269 -7.84 -12.21 -8.31
N ASN A 270 -6.59 -12.58 -8.52
CA ASN A 270 -5.95 -13.79 -8.01
C ASN A 270 -4.84 -13.50 -6.97
N MET A 271 -4.66 -12.24 -6.61
CA MET A 271 -3.66 -11.79 -5.64
C MET A 271 -4.14 -11.98 -4.20
N TYR A 272 -3.27 -12.54 -3.36
CA TYR A 272 -3.37 -12.47 -1.91
C TYR A 272 -2.51 -11.31 -1.43
N ASN A 273 -3.14 -10.23 -0.98
CA ASN A 273 -2.45 -9.02 -0.52
C ASN A 273 -2.41 -8.98 1.01
N LEU A 274 -1.27 -9.35 1.58
CA LEU A 274 -1.03 -9.55 3.01
C LEU A 274 0.06 -8.60 3.53
N ASN A 275 0.02 -7.36 3.09
CA ASN A 275 1.02 -6.33 3.34
C ASN A 275 0.96 -5.80 4.78
N THR A 276 2.11 -5.41 5.34
CA THR A 276 2.22 -4.88 6.70
C THR A 276 2.83 -3.49 6.68
N LYS A 277 2.12 -2.51 7.21
CA LYS A 277 2.55 -1.09 7.18
C LYS A 277 2.48 -0.48 8.57
N ARG A 278 3.54 0.19 9.02
CA ARG A 278 3.58 0.85 10.33
C ARG A 278 4.32 2.17 10.31
N ALA A 279 3.77 3.15 11.04
CA ALA A 279 4.38 4.46 11.25
C ALA A 279 4.59 4.74 12.74
N LYS A 280 5.71 5.37 13.08
CA LYS A 280 6.00 5.93 14.40
C LYS A 280 6.13 7.45 14.27
N VAL A 281 5.39 8.18 15.08
CA VAL A 281 5.31 9.65 15.01
C VAL A 281 5.76 10.25 16.33
N GLU A 282 6.83 11.04 16.29
CA GLU A 282 7.41 11.71 17.44
C GLU A 282 6.72 13.05 17.75
N GLU A 283 7.21 13.79 18.75
CA GLU A 283 6.62 15.04 19.26
C GLU A 283 6.29 16.03 18.15
N GLY A 284 5.03 16.49 18.10
CA GLY A 284 4.54 17.44 17.10
C GLY A 284 4.56 16.93 15.65
N GLY A 285 5.03 15.70 15.42
CA GLY A 285 5.09 15.09 14.09
C GLY A 285 3.70 14.82 13.52
N VAL A 286 3.60 14.74 12.19
CA VAL A 286 2.34 14.53 11.45
C VAL A 286 2.51 13.45 10.40
N ILE A 287 1.62 12.45 10.39
CA ILE A 287 1.44 11.49 9.30
C ILE A 287 0.08 11.67 8.65
N GLU A 288 0.06 11.97 7.35
CA GLU A 288 -1.12 11.94 6.50
C GLU A 288 -1.03 10.67 5.62
N TRP A 289 -1.99 9.79 5.76
CA TRP A 289 -2.01 8.52 5.03
C TRP A 289 -3.21 8.45 4.11
N VAL A 290 -2.97 8.28 2.81
CA VAL A 290 -4.03 8.11 1.81
C VAL A 290 -3.89 6.75 1.16
N SER A 291 -4.95 5.94 1.12
CA SER A 291 -4.91 4.57 0.61
C SER A 291 -6.10 4.26 -0.30
N GLY A 292 -5.82 3.79 -1.51
CA GLY A 292 -6.79 3.19 -2.43
C GLY A 292 -6.48 1.72 -2.64
N SER A 293 -7.44 0.83 -2.36
CA SER A 293 -7.27 -0.62 -2.51
C SER A 293 -8.29 -1.17 -3.51
N PHE A 294 -7.78 -1.65 -4.64
CA PHE A 294 -8.54 -2.19 -5.76
C PHE A 294 -7.96 -3.54 -6.17
N GLY A 295 -8.82 -4.41 -6.68
CA GLY A 295 -8.38 -5.74 -7.09
C GLY A 295 -8.21 -6.69 -5.90
N SER A 296 -7.25 -7.61 -6.00
CA SER A 296 -7.01 -8.75 -5.10
C SER A 296 -8.15 -9.76 -5.05
N HIS A 297 -7.82 -11.02 -4.83
CA HIS A 297 -8.76 -12.04 -4.35
C HIS A 297 -9.09 -11.79 -2.89
N LEU A 298 -8.03 -11.55 -2.12
CA LEU A 298 -8.10 -11.31 -0.69
C LEU A 298 -7.09 -10.22 -0.32
N SER A 299 -7.53 -9.26 0.49
CA SER A 299 -6.64 -8.30 1.16
C SER A 299 -6.76 -8.42 2.65
N SER A 300 -5.62 -8.36 3.34
CA SER A 300 -5.51 -8.21 4.78
C SER A 300 -4.53 -7.08 5.06
N LEU A 301 -5.06 -5.85 5.20
CA LEU A 301 -4.26 -4.63 5.23
C LEU A 301 -4.71 -3.68 6.35
N TYR A 302 -3.89 -3.57 7.40
CA TYR A 302 -4.20 -2.80 8.61
C TYR A 302 -3.05 -1.85 8.98
N PRO A 303 -2.83 -0.75 8.24
CA PRO A 303 -1.77 0.20 8.57
C PRO A 303 -1.91 0.70 10.01
N MET A 304 -0.79 0.63 10.75
CA MET A 304 -0.74 1.03 12.16
C MET A 304 0.06 2.31 12.33
N ARG A 305 -0.44 3.26 13.13
CA ARG A 305 0.25 4.49 13.49
C ARG A 305 0.43 4.55 15.01
N VAL A 306 1.66 4.75 15.44
CA VAL A 306 2.01 4.92 16.86
C VAL A 306 2.36 6.39 17.09
N LEU A 307 1.48 7.12 17.77
CA LEU A 307 1.67 8.52 18.16
C LEU A 307 2.46 8.54 19.47
N ASN A 308 3.78 8.58 19.36
CA ASN A 308 4.72 8.33 20.44
C ASN A 308 5.19 9.62 21.15
N GLY A 309 5.06 10.76 20.49
CA GLY A 309 5.43 12.07 21.05
C GLY A 309 4.24 12.95 21.38
N GLU A 310 4.42 13.90 22.33
CA GLU A 310 3.37 14.86 22.69
C GLU A 310 2.91 15.66 21.45
N GLY A 311 1.60 15.82 21.27
CA GLY A 311 1.02 16.57 20.17
C GLY A 311 1.16 15.93 18.80
N ALA A 312 1.65 14.68 18.69
CA ALA A 312 1.73 13.95 17.42
C ALA A 312 0.32 13.75 16.80
N ARG A 313 0.26 13.80 15.47
CA ARG A 313 -1.01 13.76 14.73
C ARG A 313 -0.99 12.70 13.64
N SER A 314 -2.17 12.11 13.38
CA SER A 314 -2.37 11.14 12.31
C SER A 314 -3.69 11.38 11.60
N GLU A 315 -3.64 11.46 10.27
CA GLU A 315 -4.81 11.45 9.41
C GLU A 315 -4.75 10.21 8.51
N PHE A 316 -5.88 9.54 8.34
CA PHE A 316 -5.99 8.39 7.45
C PHE A 316 -7.24 8.53 6.58
N THR A 317 -7.05 8.55 5.28
CA THR A 317 -8.13 8.55 4.31
C THR A 317 -8.00 7.31 3.43
N GLY A 318 -9.05 6.49 3.36
CA GLY A 318 -9.00 5.23 2.63
C GLY A 318 -10.24 4.97 1.77
N ILE A 319 -10.04 4.28 0.64
CA ILE A 319 -11.12 3.73 -0.18
C ILE A 319 -10.81 2.29 -0.57
N THR A 320 -11.84 1.44 -0.51
CA THR A 320 -11.76 0.03 -0.91
C THR A 320 -12.94 -0.29 -1.83
N PHE A 321 -12.67 -1.01 -2.91
CA PHE A 321 -13.71 -1.48 -3.82
C PHE A 321 -13.63 -3.01 -3.96
N ALA A 322 -14.64 -3.72 -3.46
CA ALA A 322 -14.75 -5.18 -3.50
C ALA A 322 -15.80 -5.62 -4.53
N GLY A 323 -15.36 -6.27 -5.59
CA GLY A 323 -16.21 -6.88 -6.62
C GLY A 323 -16.37 -8.38 -6.45
N LYS A 324 -16.92 -9.02 -7.47
CA LYS A 324 -17.20 -10.47 -7.49
C LYS A 324 -15.97 -11.31 -7.14
N GLY A 325 -16.13 -12.19 -6.13
CA GLY A 325 -15.10 -13.12 -5.68
C GLY A 325 -13.97 -12.50 -4.87
N GLN A 326 -14.15 -11.25 -4.42
CA GLN A 326 -13.15 -10.52 -3.62
C GLN A 326 -13.59 -10.46 -2.15
N ASN A 327 -12.63 -10.64 -1.24
CA ASN A 327 -12.79 -10.44 0.19
C ASN A 327 -11.70 -9.48 0.69
N LEU A 328 -12.05 -8.21 0.80
CA LEU A 328 -11.12 -7.14 1.14
C LEU A 328 -11.34 -6.74 2.61
N ASP A 329 -10.55 -7.34 3.50
CA ASP A 329 -10.55 -7.02 4.92
C ASP A 329 -9.45 -5.99 5.18
N THR A 330 -9.85 -4.74 5.25
CA THR A 330 -8.98 -3.59 5.43
C THR A 330 -9.28 -2.88 6.73
N GLY A 331 -8.44 -1.96 7.12
CA GLY A 331 -8.69 -1.22 8.33
C GLY A 331 -7.56 -0.31 8.72
N CYS A 332 -7.51 0.02 9.99
CA CYS A 332 -6.41 0.80 10.52
C CYS A 332 -6.31 0.66 12.04
N LYS A 333 -5.11 0.78 12.55
CA LYS A 333 -4.86 0.87 14.00
C LYS A 333 -4.14 2.16 14.33
N VAL A 334 -4.59 2.86 15.36
CA VAL A 334 -3.88 4.00 15.92
C VAL A 334 -3.64 3.80 17.41
N VAL A 335 -2.42 4.06 17.84
CA VAL A 335 -2.02 3.97 19.24
C VAL A 335 -1.58 5.35 19.71
N HIS A 336 -2.36 5.95 20.60
CA HIS A 336 -2.04 7.17 21.29
C HIS A 336 -1.19 6.84 22.51
N ASN A 337 0.11 7.08 22.47
CA ASN A 337 1.07 6.73 23.50
C ASN A 337 1.66 7.96 24.25
N ALA A 338 1.28 9.17 23.87
CA ALA A 338 1.73 10.42 24.47
C ALA A 338 0.57 11.41 24.63
N PRO A 339 0.72 12.45 25.49
CA PRO A 339 -0.34 13.44 25.72
C PRO A 339 -0.68 14.27 24.48
N LYS A 340 -1.91 14.80 24.43
CA LYS A 340 -2.40 15.76 23.43
C LYS A 340 -2.27 15.27 21.97
N THR A 341 -2.18 13.98 21.77
CA THR A 341 -2.14 13.38 20.43
C THR A 341 -3.51 13.40 19.77
N SER A 342 -3.55 13.47 18.45
CA SER A 342 -4.81 13.47 17.71
C SER A 342 -4.79 12.53 16.51
N SER A 343 -5.92 11.88 16.24
CA SER A 343 -6.10 11.07 15.05
C SER A 343 -7.47 11.27 14.42
N TYR A 344 -7.48 11.25 13.07
CA TYR A 344 -8.69 11.23 12.29
C TYR A 344 -8.61 10.12 11.26
N VAL A 345 -9.67 9.33 11.16
CA VAL A 345 -9.81 8.23 10.21
C VAL A 345 -11.08 8.44 9.40
N ASN A 346 -10.96 8.53 8.08
CA ASN A 346 -12.08 8.64 7.16
C ASN A 346 -11.94 7.56 6.08
N THR A 347 -12.84 6.58 6.09
CA THR A 347 -12.79 5.47 5.15
C THR A 347 -14.10 5.29 4.41
N ARG A 348 -13.96 4.85 3.17
CA ARG A 348 -15.07 4.51 2.30
C ARG A 348 -14.87 3.13 1.71
N SER A 349 -15.92 2.33 1.71
CA SER A 349 -15.91 1.03 1.05
C SER A 349 -17.09 0.89 0.11
N ILE A 350 -16.86 0.22 -1.01
CA ILE A 350 -17.86 -0.06 -2.02
C ILE A 350 -17.85 -1.58 -2.24
N SER A 351 -19.02 -2.20 -2.26
CA SER A 351 -19.15 -3.63 -2.52
C SER A 351 -20.17 -3.89 -3.64
N LYS A 352 -19.83 -4.79 -4.57
CA LYS A 352 -20.60 -5.09 -5.77
C LYS A 352 -20.50 -6.57 -6.16
N ASP A 353 -21.56 -7.12 -6.77
CA ASP A 353 -21.59 -8.47 -7.34
C ASP A 353 -21.20 -9.57 -6.33
N GLY A 354 -21.63 -9.43 -5.07
CA GLY A 354 -21.30 -10.35 -3.99
C GLY A 354 -19.91 -10.17 -3.41
N GLY A 355 -19.22 -9.07 -3.71
CA GLY A 355 -17.97 -8.69 -3.06
C GLY A 355 -18.14 -8.44 -1.57
N ILE A 356 -17.11 -8.74 -0.78
CA ILE A 356 -17.08 -8.55 0.67
C ILE A 356 -16.04 -7.49 1.00
N SER A 357 -16.47 -6.42 1.67
CA SER A 357 -15.59 -5.42 2.26
C SER A 357 -15.75 -5.43 3.77
N THR A 358 -14.65 -5.57 4.49
CA THR A 358 -14.62 -5.45 5.96
C THR A 358 -13.71 -4.30 6.34
N PHE A 359 -14.19 -3.41 7.20
CA PHE A 359 -13.36 -2.35 7.79
C PHE A 359 -13.16 -2.61 9.28
N ARG A 360 -11.90 -2.84 9.68
CA ARG A 360 -11.51 -3.02 11.10
C ARG A 360 -10.78 -1.78 11.59
N SER A 361 -11.36 -1.07 12.55
CA SER A 361 -10.67 0.02 13.22
C SER A 361 -10.24 -0.37 14.63
N SER A 362 -9.04 0.04 15.03
CA SER A 362 -8.55 -0.14 16.39
C SER A 362 -7.95 1.17 16.91
N VAL A 363 -8.55 1.72 17.95
CA VAL A 363 -8.04 2.90 18.65
C VAL A 363 -7.59 2.50 20.05
N VAL A 364 -6.31 2.70 20.33
CA VAL A 364 -5.73 2.45 21.65
C VAL A 364 -5.26 3.77 22.24
N VAL A 365 -5.78 4.14 23.41
CA VAL A 365 -5.36 5.34 24.15
C VAL A 365 -4.73 4.92 25.46
N SER A 366 -3.41 5.04 25.55
CA SER A 366 -2.65 4.62 26.75
C SER A 366 -2.98 5.51 27.96
N ALA A 367 -2.69 5.03 29.17
CA ALA A 367 -2.93 5.78 30.39
C ALA A 367 -2.20 7.15 30.47
N LYS A 368 -1.08 7.30 29.73
CA LYS A 368 -0.32 8.56 29.64
C LYS A 368 -0.81 9.52 28.56
N ALA A 369 -1.64 9.07 27.64
CA ALA A 369 -2.12 9.88 26.51
C ALA A 369 -3.29 10.80 26.89
N LYS A 370 -3.09 11.63 27.94
CA LYS A 370 -4.08 12.59 28.43
C LYS A 370 -4.30 13.71 27.42
N GLY A 371 -5.55 14.18 27.30
CA GLY A 371 -5.95 15.24 26.38
C GLY A 371 -5.94 14.81 24.91
N SER A 372 -5.87 13.51 24.65
CA SER A 372 -5.86 12.98 23.27
C SER A 372 -7.25 12.93 22.66
N LYS A 373 -7.32 13.07 21.33
CA LYS A 373 -8.55 13.04 20.55
C LYS A 373 -8.46 12.03 19.40
N SER A 374 -9.51 11.28 19.19
CA SER A 374 -9.60 10.36 18.05
C SER A 374 -11.03 10.35 17.48
N ALA A 375 -11.15 10.52 16.17
CA ALA A 375 -12.41 10.36 15.47
C ALA A 375 -12.24 9.34 14.33
N VAL A 376 -13.17 8.40 14.25
CA VAL A 376 -13.25 7.40 13.19
C VAL A 376 -14.58 7.54 12.49
N SER A 377 -14.57 7.81 11.19
CA SER A 377 -15.73 7.84 10.32
C SER A 377 -15.57 6.79 9.21
N CYS A 378 -16.44 5.80 9.17
CA CYS A 378 -16.46 4.81 8.10
C CYS A 378 -17.82 4.80 7.39
N GLN A 379 -17.78 4.81 6.06
CA GLN A 379 -18.97 4.79 5.24
C GLN A 379 -18.86 3.66 4.22
N SER A 380 -19.91 2.86 4.10
CA SER A 380 -19.99 1.72 3.20
C SER A 380 -21.18 1.81 2.28
N LEU A 381 -20.97 1.57 1.00
CA LEU A 381 -21.99 1.59 -0.04
C LEU A 381 -22.04 0.21 -0.72
N MET A 382 -23.16 -0.49 -0.59
CA MET A 382 -23.43 -1.72 -1.33
C MET A 382 -24.27 -1.37 -2.58
N LEU A 383 -23.86 -1.94 -3.72
CA LEU A 383 -24.50 -1.66 -5.02
C LEU A 383 -25.58 -2.67 -5.38
N ASP A 384 -25.71 -3.74 -4.60
CA ASP A 384 -26.67 -4.83 -4.79
C ASP A 384 -27.04 -5.51 -3.46
N ASP A 385 -27.90 -6.54 -3.53
CA ASP A 385 -28.44 -7.25 -2.38
C ASP A 385 -27.60 -8.44 -1.93
N ILE A 386 -26.62 -8.86 -2.72
CA ILE A 386 -25.77 -10.05 -2.45
C ILE A 386 -24.39 -9.65 -1.92
N SER A 387 -24.01 -8.39 -2.05
CA SER A 387 -22.76 -7.85 -1.54
C SER A 387 -22.82 -7.66 -0.03
N ARG A 388 -21.63 -7.71 0.61
CA ARG A 388 -21.51 -7.59 2.07
C ARG A 388 -20.55 -6.49 2.45
N SER A 389 -20.89 -5.75 3.50
CA SER A 389 -20.02 -4.78 4.13
C SER A 389 -20.10 -4.92 5.64
N ASP A 390 -18.93 -5.12 6.28
CA ASP A 390 -18.79 -5.26 7.72
C ASP A 390 -17.97 -4.11 8.29
N THR A 391 -18.32 -3.66 9.49
CA THR A 391 -17.53 -2.72 10.28
C THR A 391 -17.29 -3.28 11.66
N ILE A 392 -16.00 -3.41 12.04
CA ILE A 392 -15.57 -4.02 13.30
C ILE A 392 -14.71 -3.01 14.08
N PRO A 393 -15.33 -2.17 14.91
CA PRO A 393 -14.61 -1.22 15.74
C PRO A 393 -14.05 -1.87 17.01
N ALA A 394 -12.84 -1.48 17.40
CA ALA A 394 -12.22 -1.80 18.67
C ALA A 394 -11.66 -0.55 19.33
N MET A 395 -11.98 -0.33 20.59
CA MET A 395 -11.50 0.80 21.38
C MET A 395 -10.96 0.34 22.73
N ASP A 396 -9.69 0.64 23.00
CA ASP A 396 -9.03 0.39 24.29
C ASP A 396 -8.58 1.73 24.88
N ILE A 397 -9.41 2.33 25.73
CA ILE A 397 -9.21 3.68 26.27
C ILE A 397 -8.86 3.57 27.75
N ARG A 398 -7.61 3.84 28.09
CA ARG A 398 -7.05 3.65 29.44
C ARG A 398 -6.89 4.96 30.23
N THR A 399 -7.48 6.05 29.76
CA THR A 399 -7.51 7.35 30.47
C THR A 399 -8.91 7.95 30.39
N LYS A 400 -9.30 8.70 31.44
CA LYS A 400 -10.57 9.45 31.47
C LYS A 400 -10.50 10.79 30.72
N ASP A 401 -9.28 11.26 30.45
CA ASP A 401 -8.99 12.53 29.77
C ASP A 401 -8.65 12.22 28.31
N ALA A 402 -9.65 11.76 27.57
CA ALA A 402 -9.59 11.54 26.12
C ALA A 402 -10.98 11.72 25.50
N ASP A 403 -11.02 12.23 24.27
CA ASP A 403 -12.21 12.38 23.45
C ASP A 403 -12.11 11.41 22.26
N VAL A 404 -12.91 10.36 22.26
CA VAL A 404 -12.85 9.29 21.25
C VAL A 404 -14.25 9.00 20.71
N GLY A 405 -14.42 9.14 19.39
CA GLY A 405 -15.66 8.86 18.69
C GLY A 405 -15.48 7.90 17.52
N HIS A 406 -16.49 7.07 17.25
CA HIS A 406 -16.61 6.25 16.06
C HIS A 406 -18.01 6.36 15.47
N GLU A 407 -18.08 6.74 14.19
CA GLU A 407 -19.30 6.78 13.40
C GLU A 407 -19.20 5.81 12.23
N ALA A 408 -20.22 4.96 12.05
CA ALA A 408 -20.35 4.08 10.90
C ALA A 408 -21.67 4.35 10.16
N LYS A 409 -21.59 4.47 8.84
CA LYS A 409 -22.76 4.57 7.94
C LYS A 409 -22.65 3.46 6.89
N ILE A 410 -23.56 2.50 6.97
CA ILE A 410 -23.65 1.39 6.02
C ILE A 410 -24.98 1.48 5.32
N GLY A 411 -24.96 1.53 3.99
CA GLY A 411 -26.17 1.66 3.20
C GLY A 411 -26.05 1.02 1.83
N ARG A 412 -27.19 0.92 1.17
CA ARG A 412 -27.27 0.57 -0.25
C ARG A 412 -27.38 1.81 -1.10
N ILE A 413 -27.07 1.67 -2.39
CA ILE A 413 -27.35 2.72 -3.36
C ILE A 413 -28.85 3.02 -3.36
N SER A 414 -29.20 4.31 -3.33
CA SER A 414 -30.60 4.73 -3.29
C SER A 414 -31.24 4.61 -4.67
N ASP A 415 -32.26 3.76 -4.79
CA ASP A 415 -33.04 3.63 -6.02
C ASP A 415 -33.77 4.94 -6.38
N ASP A 416 -34.21 5.71 -5.38
CA ASP A 416 -34.80 7.04 -5.61
C ASP A 416 -33.79 8.02 -6.21
N ALA A 417 -32.53 7.97 -5.76
CA ALA A 417 -31.46 8.81 -6.32
C ALA A 417 -31.11 8.39 -7.76
N VAL A 418 -31.06 7.09 -8.03
CA VAL A 418 -30.88 6.55 -9.38
C VAL A 418 -32.02 6.99 -10.27
N PHE A 419 -33.26 6.76 -9.84
CA PHE A 419 -34.48 7.16 -10.59
C PHE A 419 -34.53 8.66 -10.86
N TYR A 420 -34.16 9.49 -9.90
CA TYR A 420 -34.08 10.95 -10.08
C TYR A 420 -33.10 11.33 -11.20
N LEU A 421 -31.93 10.73 -11.26
CA LEU A 421 -30.95 10.96 -12.33
C LEU A 421 -31.46 10.44 -13.69
N MET A 422 -32.08 9.25 -13.72
CA MET A 422 -32.71 8.70 -14.93
C MET A 422 -33.83 9.59 -15.46
N SER A 423 -34.63 10.22 -14.60
CA SER A 423 -35.69 11.17 -15.00
C SER A 423 -35.12 12.44 -15.67
N ARG A 424 -33.81 12.68 -15.55
CA ARG A 424 -33.06 13.75 -16.22
C ARG A 424 -32.39 13.31 -17.51
N GLY A 425 -32.67 12.09 -18.00
CA GLY A 425 -32.14 11.54 -19.23
C GLY A 425 -30.77 10.88 -19.11
N ILE A 426 -30.31 10.59 -17.88
CA ILE A 426 -29.08 9.84 -17.63
C ILE A 426 -29.43 8.35 -17.64
N SER A 427 -28.58 7.49 -18.27
CA SER A 427 -28.79 6.04 -18.22
C SER A 427 -28.67 5.51 -16.78
N GLU A 428 -29.25 4.36 -16.47
CA GLU A 428 -29.15 3.77 -15.14
C GLU A 428 -27.67 3.49 -14.76
N GLU A 429 -26.89 2.99 -15.71
CA GLU A 429 -25.45 2.72 -15.54
C GLU A 429 -24.68 4.00 -15.17
N ASP A 430 -24.90 5.08 -15.96
CA ASP A 430 -24.25 6.37 -15.69
C ASP A 430 -24.74 6.99 -14.38
N ALA A 431 -26.02 6.83 -14.03
CA ALA A 431 -26.57 7.32 -12.77
C ALA A 431 -25.91 6.64 -11.57
N ARG A 432 -25.76 5.31 -11.61
CA ARG A 432 -25.05 4.54 -10.58
C ARG A 432 -23.58 4.93 -10.52
N ALA A 433 -22.91 5.06 -11.66
CA ALA A 433 -21.50 5.48 -11.73
C ALA A 433 -21.29 6.88 -11.16
N LEU A 434 -22.19 7.82 -11.43
CA LEU A 434 -22.15 9.19 -10.85
C LEU A 434 -22.30 9.20 -9.34
N ILE A 435 -23.19 8.38 -8.79
CA ILE A 435 -23.39 8.28 -7.33
C ILE A 435 -22.12 7.70 -6.67
N VAL A 436 -21.56 6.64 -7.26
CA VAL A 436 -20.33 6.00 -6.77
C VAL A 436 -19.14 6.95 -6.86
N SER A 437 -18.97 7.66 -7.98
CA SER A 437 -17.91 8.67 -8.14
C SER A 437 -18.05 9.80 -7.10
N GLY A 438 -19.28 10.27 -6.87
CA GLY A 438 -19.55 11.26 -5.82
C GLY A 438 -19.25 10.74 -4.41
N PHE A 439 -19.49 9.44 -4.16
CA PHE A 439 -19.12 8.80 -2.90
C PHE A 439 -17.61 8.70 -2.74
N ALA A 440 -16.86 8.45 -3.80
CA ALA A 440 -15.38 8.34 -3.80
C ALA A 440 -14.65 9.71 -3.83
N ASP A 441 -15.30 10.79 -4.24
CA ASP A 441 -14.71 12.11 -4.54
C ASP A 441 -13.87 12.69 -3.39
N ASN A 442 -14.26 12.45 -2.14
CA ASN A 442 -13.49 12.92 -0.99
C ASN A 442 -12.11 12.29 -0.88
N VAL A 443 -11.95 11.04 -1.34
CA VAL A 443 -10.65 10.35 -1.34
C VAL A 443 -9.83 10.78 -2.54
N SER A 444 -10.47 10.90 -3.73
CA SER A 444 -9.75 11.30 -4.94
C SER A 444 -9.12 12.69 -4.83
N LYS A 445 -9.76 13.62 -4.11
CA LYS A 445 -9.22 14.97 -3.87
C LYS A 445 -7.98 15.01 -2.99
N GLU A 446 -7.73 13.94 -2.23
CA GLU A 446 -6.54 13.81 -1.39
C GLU A 446 -5.33 13.22 -2.15
N LEU A 447 -5.54 12.71 -3.36
CA LEU A 447 -4.49 12.13 -4.19
C LEU A 447 -3.88 13.19 -5.12
N PRO A 448 -2.61 13.04 -5.54
CA PRO A 448 -2.09 13.75 -6.70
C PRO A 448 -2.96 13.50 -7.93
N LEU A 449 -2.99 14.46 -8.88
CA LEU A 449 -3.92 14.44 -10.02
C LEU A 449 -3.88 13.11 -10.79
N GLU A 450 -2.70 12.60 -11.05
CA GLU A 450 -2.47 11.38 -11.83
C GLU A 450 -3.07 10.16 -11.13
N TYR A 451 -2.87 10.05 -9.82
CA TYR A 451 -3.44 8.98 -9.00
C TYR A 451 -4.94 9.14 -8.77
N ALA A 452 -5.44 10.38 -8.72
CA ALA A 452 -6.87 10.65 -8.70
C ALA A 452 -7.54 10.18 -10.00
N VAL A 453 -6.89 10.41 -11.15
CA VAL A 453 -7.34 9.92 -12.46
C VAL A 453 -7.30 8.39 -12.51
N GLU A 454 -6.21 7.77 -12.07
CA GLU A 454 -6.09 6.31 -12.00
C GLU A 454 -7.20 5.70 -11.11
N MET A 455 -7.40 6.23 -9.92
CA MET A 455 -8.45 5.77 -9.02
C MET A 455 -9.85 5.89 -9.64
N ASN A 456 -10.13 7.01 -10.29
CA ASN A 456 -11.43 7.23 -10.95
C ASN A 456 -11.62 6.29 -12.16
N ASN A 457 -10.54 6.00 -12.91
CA ASN A 457 -10.55 5.01 -13.98
C ASN A 457 -10.84 3.59 -13.43
N LEU A 458 -10.21 3.20 -12.33
CA LEU A 458 -10.44 1.91 -11.69
C LEU A 458 -11.88 1.77 -11.20
N ILE A 459 -12.42 2.80 -10.55
CA ILE A 459 -13.84 2.84 -10.14
C ILE A 459 -14.74 2.70 -11.36
N HIS A 460 -14.49 3.44 -12.43
CA HIS A 460 -15.27 3.37 -13.66
C HIS A 460 -15.22 1.97 -14.30
N LEU A 461 -14.04 1.35 -14.36
CA LEU A 461 -13.86 -0.02 -14.87
C LEU A 461 -14.63 -1.05 -14.05
N GLU A 462 -14.60 -0.94 -12.72
CA GLU A 462 -15.36 -1.84 -11.84
C GLU A 462 -16.88 -1.59 -11.94
N MET A 463 -17.32 -0.40 -12.38
CA MET A 463 -18.74 -0.09 -12.62
C MET A 463 -19.23 -0.58 -13.98
N LYS A 464 -18.39 -0.71 -15.02
CA LYS A 464 -18.77 -1.28 -16.32
C LYS A 464 -19.26 -2.72 -16.16
N GLY A 465 -20.34 -3.07 -16.84
CA GLY A 465 -20.93 -4.41 -16.78
C GLY A 465 -21.81 -4.67 -15.55
N SER A 466 -22.30 -3.63 -14.89
CA SER A 466 -23.20 -3.76 -13.73
C SER A 466 -24.68 -3.95 -14.09
N ILE A 467 -24.98 -4.10 -15.37
CA ILE A 467 -26.32 -4.46 -15.87
C ILE A 467 -26.18 -5.77 -16.63
N GLY A 468 -26.47 -6.88 -15.97
CA GLY A 468 -26.54 -8.23 -16.50
C GLY A 468 -27.49 -9.03 -15.67
#